data_b815e322206cfb738f898a1c9d09de63
#
_entry.id   b815e322206cfb738f898a1c9d09de63
#
_cell.length_a   1.000
_cell.length_b   1.000
_cell.length_c   1.000
_cell.angle_alpha   90.00
_cell.angle_beta   90.00
_cell.angle_gamma   90.00
#
_symmetry.space_group_name_H-M   'P 1'
#
loop_
_entity.id
_entity.type
_entity.pdbx_description
1 polymer ?
#
loop_
_entity_poly.entity_id
_entity_poly.type
_entity_poly.pdbx_seq_one_letter_code
_entity_poly.pdbx_strand_id
1 'polypeptide(L)'
;MCTKLDIKYLSASEVLKWAEMNEDSKNKKVNDVALTQDRLIHGLIKRVEKKYHYLLDGHYCLLDKAGKIVKIPFETFEAINPVSLHLITGDILEIKSRLELRDERIYDYHLLKDLQDQEIDYAKELSQKLNISLNKGTESNYFEILQSLNIELRK
;
A
#
# COMPACT_ATOMS: atom_id res chain seq x y z
N MET A 1 15.57 5.72 1.14
CA MET A 1 14.98 5.38 2.47
C MET A 1 15.46 4.02 2.97
N CYS A 2 15.15 2.93 2.31
CA CYS A 2 15.45 1.57 2.77
C CYS A 2 16.93 1.29 3.04
N THR A 3 17.85 1.80 2.23
CA THR A 3 19.29 1.61 2.40
C THR A 3 19.87 2.24 3.68
N LYS A 4 19.24 3.30 4.20
CA LYS A 4 19.68 3.97 5.44
C LYS A 4 19.21 3.26 6.71
N LEU A 5 18.17 2.41 6.60
CA LEU A 5 17.52 1.75 7.74
C LEU A 5 17.69 0.21 7.71
N ASP A 6 18.43 -0.32 6.73
CA ASP A 6 18.57 -1.77 6.51
C ASP A 6 17.22 -2.49 6.38
N ILE A 7 16.30 -1.85 5.64
CA ILE A 7 14.96 -2.38 5.37
C ILE A 7 14.90 -2.82 3.90
N LYS A 8 14.29 -3.95 3.64
CA LYS A 8 13.99 -4.39 2.27
C LYS A 8 12.71 -3.74 1.77
N TYR A 9 12.71 -3.27 0.53
CA TYR A 9 11.54 -2.71 -0.13
C TYR A 9 10.78 -3.80 -0.88
N LEU A 10 9.46 -3.80 -0.74
CA LEU A 10 8.53 -4.60 -1.53
C LEU A 10 7.40 -3.71 -2.05
N SER A 11 7.06 -3.86 -3.32
CA SER A 11 5.84 -3.29 -3.89
C SER A 11 4.75 -4.35 -3.96
N ALA A 12 3.54 -4.02 -3.47
CA ALA A 12 2.39 -4.92 -3.53
C ALA A 12 2.08 -5.34 -4.97
N SER A 13 2.19 -4.42 -5.94
CA SER A 13 1.98 -4.73 -7.36
C SER A 13 3.01 -5.71 -7.93
N GLU A 14 4.27 -5.61 -7.50
CA GLU A 14 5.32 -6.55 -7.92
C GLU A 14 5.14 -7.94 -7.29
N VAL A 15 4.72 -7.99 -6.02
CA VAL A 15 4.38 -9.25 -5.35
C VAL A 15 3.22 -9.95 -6.05
N LEU A 16 2.19 -9.20 -6.45
CA LEU A 16 1.05 -9.73 -7.21
C LEU A 16 1.47 -10.26 -8.58
N LYS A 17 2.27 -9.52 -9.34
CA LYS A 17 2.80 -9.98 -10.64
C LYS A 17 3.60 -11.27 -10.49
N TRP A 18 4.44 -11.34 -9.47
CA TRP A 18 5.22 -12.54 -9.19
C TRP A 18 4.33 -13.74 -8.86
N ALA A 19 3.29 -13.55 -8.04
CA ALA A 19 2.33 -14.60 -7.70
C ALA A 19 1.57 -15.09 -8.94
N GLU A 20 1.12 -14.18 -9.82
CA GLU A 20 0.46 -14.53 -11.08
C GLU A 20 1.32 -15.37 -12.01
N MET A 21 2.63 -15.12 -12.08
CA MET A 21 3.56 -15.88 -12.94
C MET A 21 3.86 -17.28 -12.39
N ASN A 22 3.76 -17.47 -11.06
CA ASN A 22 4.13 -18.72 -10.38
C ASN A 22 2.92 -19.57 -9.95
N GLU A 23 1.69 -19.08 -10.15
CA GLU A 23 0.48 -19.86 -9.95
C GLU A 23 0.07 -20.60 -11.24
N ASP A 24 -0.41 -21.85 -11.09
CA ASP A 24 -0.93 -22.63 -12.20
C ASP A 24 -2.07 -21.90 -12.92
N SER A 25 -2.09 -21.98 -14.24
CA SER A 25 -2.94 -21.23 -15.17
C SER A 25 -4.46 -21.37 -14.97
N LYS A 26 -4.91 -22.23 -14.08
CA LYS A 26 -6.34 -22.46 -13.80
C LYS A 26 -7.03 -21.32 -13.04
N ASN A 27 -6.28 -20.47 -12.34
CA ASN A 27 -6.82 -19.39 -11.50
C ASN A 27 -6.66 -17.98 -12.08
N LYS A 28 -6.31 -17.83 -13.35
CA LYS A 28 -6.00 -16.54 -14.00
C LYS A 28 -7.18 -15.58 -14.25
N LYS A 29 -8.41 -15.97 -13.90
CA LYS A 29 -9.61 -15.16 -14.21
C LYS A 29 -10.31 -14.64 -12.96
N VAL A 30 -9.60 -13.96 -12.06
CA VAL A 30 -10.30 -13.37 -10.93
C VAL A 30 -9.96 -11.90 -10.80
N ASN A 31 -10.96 -11.10 -11.15
CA ASN A 31 -10.97 -9.64 -11.05
C ASN A 31 -11.69 -9.17 -9.77
N ASP A 32 -11.63 -9.93 -8.71
CA ASP A 32 -12.18 -9.60 -7.40
C ASP A 32 -11.07 -9.07 -6.49
N VAL A 33 -11.35 -7.96 -5.81
CA VAL A 33 -10.41 -7.34 -4.86
C VAL A 33 -10.02 -8.35 -3.77
N ALA A 34 -10.95 -9.12 -3.23
CA ALA A 34 -10.68 -10.11 -2.20
C ALA A 34 -9.67 -11.19 -2.65
N LEU A 35 -9.87 -11.77 -3.82
CA LEU A 35 -8.96 -12.79 -4.37
C LEU A 35 -7.59 -12.22 -4.75
N THR A 36 -7.53 -10.95 -5.16
CA THR A 36 -6.27 -10.24 -5.37
C THR A 36 -5.50 -10.09 -4.06
N GLN A 37 -6.20 -9.83 -2.95
CA GLN A 37 -5.58 -9.72 -1.63
C GLN A 37 -5.07 -11.08 -1.11
N ASP A 38 -5.81 -12.17 -1.32
CA ASP A 38 -5.34 -13.51 -0.97
C ASP A 38 -4.05 -13.89 -1.72
N ARG A 39 -3.94 -13.51 -2.99
CA ARG A 39 -2.70 -13.67 -3.77
C ARG A 39 -1.56 -12.83 -3.22
N LEU A 40 -1.83 -11.59 -2.80
CA LEU A 40 -0.83 -10.74 -2.17
C LEU A 40 -0.27 -11.41 -0.91
N ILE A 41 -1.13 -11.88 -0.02
CA ILE A 41 -0.73 -12.56 1.22
C ILE A 41 0.09 -13.81 0.90
N HIS A 42 -0.37 -14.63 -0.04
CA HIS A 42 0.37 -15.83 -0.46
C HIS A 42 1.75 -15.50 -1.03
N GLY A 43 1.85 -14.48 -1.87
CA GLY A 43 3.12 -13.99 -2.43
C GLY A 43 4.06 -13.45 -1.35
N LEU A 44 3.53 -12.70 -0.36
CA LEU A 44 4.31 -12.21 0.78
C LEU A 44 4.87 -13.34 1.63
N ILE A 45 4.05 -14.34 1.98
CA ILE A 45 4.49 -15.52 2.77
C ILE A 45 5.69 -16.20 2.11
N LYS A 46 5.73 -16.28 0.79
CA LYS A 46 6.83 -16.92 0.06
C LYS A 46 8.08 -16.04 -0.08
N ARG A 47 7.94 -14.70 -0.04
CA ARG A 47 9.04 -13.75 -0.29
C ARG A 47 9.65 -13.15 0.95
N VAL A 48 8.91 -13.12 2.06
CA VAL A 48 9.35 -12.50 3.31
C VAL A 48 10.13 -13.48 4.16
N GLU A 49 11.35 -13.08 4.55
CA GLU A 49 12.19 -13.80 5.49
C GLU A 49 12.11 -13.13 6.87
N LYS A 50 11.82 -13.87 7.92
CA LYS A 50 11.60 -13.36 9.29
C LYS A 50 12.77 -12.55 9.88
N LYS A 51 13.98 -12.74 9.35
CA LYS A 51 15.19 -12.04 9.82
C LYS A 51 15.34 -10.60 9.31
N TYR A 52 14.49 -10.15 8.38
CA TYR A 52 14.57 -8.82 7.79
C TYR A 52 13.31 -8.00 8.09
N HIS A 53 13.49 -6.70 8.16
CA HIS A 53 12.40 -5.74 8.12
C HIS A 53 12.05 -5.38 6.66
N TYR A 54 10.78 -5.13 6.41
CA TYR A 54 10.28 -4.81 5.07
C TYR A 54 9.44 -3.55 5.11
N LEU A 55 9.59 -2.73 4.08
CA LEU A 55 8.65 -1.68 3.73
C LEU A 55 7.79 -2.19 2.58
N LEU A 56 6.52 -2.40 2.84
CA LEU A 56 5.54 -2.76 1.80
C LEU A 56 4.86 -1.49 1.30
N ASP A 57 5.12 -1.17 0.02
CA ASP A 57 4.47 -0.08 -0.69
C ASP A 57 3.16 -0.59 -1.33
N GLY A 58 2.06 0.04 -0.97
CA GLY A 58 0.74 -0.30 -1.45
C GLY A 58 -0.29 0.77 -1.07
N HIS A 59 -1.54 0.49 -1.38
CA HIS A 59 -2.67 1.37 -1.12
C HIS A 59 -3.52 0.85 0.04
N TYR A 60 -4.27 1.75 0.67
CA TYR A 60 -5.33 1.39 1.63
C TYR A 60 -6.69 1.22 0.94
N CYS A 61 -6.89 1.98 -0.15
CA CYS A 61 -8.08 1.90 -1.00
C CYS A 61 -7.68 1.69 -2.46
N LEU A 62 -8.56 1.07 -3.23
CA LEU A 62 -8.39 0.82 -4.66
C LEU A 62 -9.62 1.31 -5.43
N LEU A 63 -9.47 1.52 -6.72
CA LEU A 63 -10.59 1.67 -7.63
C LEU A 63 -10.96 0.30 -8.20
N ASP A 64 -12.25 -0.06 -8.09
CA ASP A 64 -12.77 -1.24 -8.77
C ASP A 64 -12.92 -1.00 -10.28
N LYS A 65 -13.40 -2.01 -11.01
CA LYS A 65 -13.61 -1.91 -12.46
C LYS A 65 -14.63 -0.85 -12.88
N ALA A 66 -15.56 -0.51 -12.00
CA ALA A 66 -16.55 0.55 -12.22
C ALA A 66 -16.02 1.94 -11.84
N GLY A 67 -14.77 2.04 -11.38
CA GLY A 67 -14.16 3.28 -10.91
C GLY A 67 -14.63 3.70 -9.52
N LYS A 68 -15.27 2.79 -8.76
CA LYS A 68 -15.67 3.05 -7.38
C LYS A 68 -14.52 2.79 -6.42
N ILE A 69 -14.39 3.66 -5.41
CA ILE A 69 -13.38 3.50 -4.36
C ILE A 69 -13.80 2.36 -3.42
N VAL A 70 -12.90 1.41 -3.22
CA VAL A 70 -13.11 0.23 -2.38
C VAL A 70 -11.96 0.11 -1.39
N LYS A 71 -12.27 -0.03 -0.11
CA LYS A 71 -11.28 -0.31 0.94
C LYS A 71 -10.69 -1.71 0.76
N ILE A 72 -9.39 -1.84 0.92
CA ILE A 72 -8.76 -3.17 1.06
C ILE A 72 -9.30 -3.81 2.35
N PRO A 73 -9.71 -5.10 2.33
CA PRO A 73 -10.28 -5.77 3.50
C PRO A 73 -9.37 -5.68 4.73
N PHE A 74 -9.95 -5.50 5.91
CA PHE A 74 -9.23 -5.43 7.18
C PHE A 74 -8.38 -6.69 7.43
N GLU A 75 -8.90 -7.85 7.08
CA GLU A 75 -8.27 -9.16 7.21
C GLU A 75 -6.95 -9.25 6.45
N THR A 76 -6.80 -8.49 5.35
CA THR A 76 -5.54 -8.38 4.61
C THR A 76 -4.45 -7.74 5.49
N PHE A 77 -4.79 -6.67 6.19
CA PHE A 77 -3.84 -6.01 7.09
C PHE A 77 -3.54 -6.84 8.33
N GLU A 78 -4.52 -7.56 8.88
CA GLU A 78 -4.27 -8.54 9.95
C GLU A 78 -3.29 -9.63 9.50
N ALA A 79 -3.47 -10.17 8.30
CA ALA A 79 -2.59 -11.20 7.74
C ALA A 79 -1.17 -10.69 7.46
N ILE A 80 -1.02 -9.43 7.01
CA ILE A 80 0.28 -8.76 6.84
C ILE A 80 0.94 -8.55 8.20
N ASN A 81 0.15 -8.24 9.24
CA ASN A 81 0.60 -7.95 10.60
C ASN A 81 1.70 -6.86 10.65
N PRO A 82 1.41 -5.65 10.15
CA PRO A 82 2.38 -4.57 10.09
C PRO A 82 2.73 -4.06 11.51
N VAL A 83 3.95 -3.60 11.71
CA VAL A 83 4.38 -2.97 12.99
C VAL A 83 4.00 -1.49 13.06
N SER A 84 3.80 -0.85 11.92
CA SER A 84 3.34 0.54 11.79
C SER A 84 2.74 0.80 10.42
N LEU A 85 1.91 1.83 10.33
CA LEU A 85 1.36 2.33 9.07
C LEU A 85 1.97 3.67 8.73
N HIS A 86 2.20 3.88 7.44
CA HIS A 86 2.74 5.12 6.91
C HIS A 86 1.86 5.61 5.76
N LEU A 87 1.48 6.88 5.78
CA LEU A 87 0.65 7.50 4.77
C LEU A 87 1.38 8.70 4.19
N ILE A 88 1.63 8.68 2.89
CA ILE A 88 2.18 9.81 2.14
C ILE A 88 1.05 10.44 1.34
N THR A 89 0.80 11.72 1.60
CA THR A 89 -0.18 12.51 0.86
C THR A 89 0.51 13.54 -0.02
N GLY A 90 -0.20 14.04 -1.02
CA GLY A 90 0.33 15.05 -1.92
C GLY A 90 -0.75 16.02 -2.40
N ASP A 91 -0.33 17.06 -3.09
CA ASP A 91 -1.24 17.95 -3.80
C ASP A 91 -1.93 17.18 -4.94
N ILE A 92 -3.26 17.31 -5.00
CA ILE A 92 -4.07 16.53 -5.96
C ILE A 92 -3.79 16.93 -7.41
N LEU A 93 -3.49 18.20 -7.67
CA LEU A 93 -3.17 18.65 -9.04
C LEU A 93 -1.81 18.11 -9.48
N GLU A 94 -0.83 18.06 -8.58
CA GLU A 94 0.47 17.45 -8.87
C GLU A 94 0.36 15.94 -9.09
N ILE A 95 -0.42 15.25 -8.24
CA ILE A 95 -0.70 13.81 -8.40
C ILE A 95 -1.38 13.56 -9.74
N LYS A 96 -2.42 14.33 -10.06
CA LYS A 96 -3.15 14.24 -11.33
C LYS A 96 -2.20 14.40 -12.52
N SER A 97 -1.39 15.46 -12.52
CA SER A 97 -0.45 15.72 -13.61
C SER A 97 0.55 14.58 -13.82
N ARG A 98 1.09 14.02 -12.75
CA ARG A 98 2.01 12.87 -12.82
C ARG A 98 1.35 11.61 -13.36
N LEU A 99 0.10 11.34 -12.93
CA LEU A 99 -0.66 10.17 -13.41
C LEU A 99 -1.02 10.31 -14.89
N GLU A 100 -1.47 11.49 -15.32
CA GLU A 100 -1.81 11.76 -16.72
C GLU A 100 -0.60 11.63 -17.65
N LEU A 101 0.57 12.11 -17.19
CA LEU A 101 1.82 11.96 -17.96
C LEU A 101 2.28 10.50 -18.05
N ARG A 102 2.13 9.72 -16.96
CA ARG A 102 2.57 8.32 -16.91
C ARG A 102 1.68 7.40 -17.75
N ASP A 103 0.35 7.60 -17.65
CA ASP A 103 -0.64 6.66 -18.15
C ASP A 103 -1.29 7.11 -19.47
N GLU A 104 -0.91 8.31 -19.96
CA GLU A 104 -1.41 8.93 -21.19
C GLU A 104 -2.95 9.01 -21.24
N ARG A 105 -3.60 9.27 -20.10
CA ARG A 105 -5.05 9.40 -19.97
C ARG A 105 -5.44 10.50 -18.97
N ILE A 106 -6.66 11.04 -19.14
CA ILE A 106 -7.20 12.06 -18.24
C ILE A 106 -7.72 11.42 -16.95
N TYR A 107 -7.41 12.05 -15.82
CA TYR A 107 -7.92 11.68 -14.51
C TYR A 107 -8.88 12.73 -13.95
N ASP A 108 -9.95 12.28 -13.30
CA ASP A 108 -10.88 13.16 -12.61
C ASP A 108 -10.27 13.67 -11.28
N TYR A 109 -10.26 14.99 -11.11
CA TYR A 109 -9.71 15.63 -9.90
C TYR A 109 -10.47 15.24 -8.64
N HIS A 110 -11.80 15.22 -8.70
CA HIS A 110 -12.65 14.93 -7.55
C HIS A 110 -12.49 13.47 -7.13
N LEU A 111 -12.41 12.55 -8.07
CA LEU A 111 -12.15 11.14 -7.80
C LEU A 111 -10.79 10.94 -7.09
N LEU A 112 -9.73 11.61 -7.55
CA LEU A 112 -8.41 11.53 -6.92
C LEU A 112 -8.42 12.11 -5.51
N LYS A 113 -9.12 13.24 -5.33
CA LYS A 113 -9.30 13.86 -4.01
C LYS A 113 -10.05 12.92 -3.06
N ASP A 114 -11.17 12.38 -3.50
CA ASP A 114 -11.99 11.46 -2.71
C ASP A 114 -11.21 10.18 -2.35
N LEU A 115 -10.41 9.67 -3.28
CA LEU A 115 -9.55 8.52 -3.03
C LEU A 115 -8.53 8.82 -1.92
N GLN A 116 -7.82 9.96 -2.00
CA GLN A 116 -6.87 10.34 -0.97
C GLN A 116 -7.56 10.57 0.38
N ASP A 117 -8.71 11.23 0.42
CA ASP A 117 -9.47 11.46 1.64
C ASP A 117 -9.91 10.14 2.29
N GLN A 118 -10.39 9.17 1.51
CA GLN A 118 -10.77 7.84 1.99
C GLN A 118 -9.55 7.02 2.45
N GLU A 119 -8.41 7.11 1.79
CA GLU A 119 -7.17 6.48 2.25
C GLU A 119 -6.72 7.05 3.60
N ILE A 120 -6.81 8.37 3.79
CA ILE A 120 -6.51 9.04 5.07
C ILE A 120 -7.40 8.51 6.20
N ASP A 121 -8.69 8.45 5.97
CA ASP A 121 -9.65 8.03 6.99
C ASP A 121 -9.54 6.53 7.29
N TYR A 122 -9.33 5.73 6.27
CA TYR A 122 -9.17 4.29 6.45
C TYR A 122 -7.84 3.93 7.12
N ALA A 123 -6.75 4.63 6.81
CA ALA A 123 -5.48 4.43 7.51
C ALA A 123 -5.60 4.72 9.02
N LYS A 124 -6.36 5.76 9.41
CA LYS A 124 -6.67 6.04 10.82
C LYS A 124 -7.47 4.91 11.47
N GLU A 125 -8.52 4.44 10.78
CA GLU A 125 -9.34 3.31 11.25
C GLU A 125 -8.50 2.06 11.47
N LEU A 126 -7.64 1.71 10.51
CA LEU A 126 -6.72 0.58 10.60
C LEU A 126 -5.74 0.71 11.76
N SER A 127 -5.13 1.88 11.94
CA SER A 127 -4.22 2.17 13.05
C SER A 127 -4.88 1.90 14.41
N GLN A 128 -6.12 2.34 14.58
CA GLN A 128 -6.88 2.11 15.80
C GLN A 128 -7.24 0.64 16.00
N LYS A 129 -7.74 -0.03 14.96
CA LYS A 129 -8.13 -1.45 15.04
C LYS A 129 -6.96 -2.39 15.28
N LEU A 130 -5.83 -2.12 14.63
CA LEU A 130 -4.59 -2.91 14.78
C LEU A 130 -3.79 -2.50 16.01
N ASN A 131 -4.14 -1.40 16.66
CA ASN A 131 -3.41 -0.82 17.80
C ASN A 131 -1.91 -0.58 17.48
N ILE A 132 -1.64 0.02 16.33
CA ILE A 132 -0.29 0.36 15.85
C ILE A 132 -0.23 1.83 15.45
N SER A 133 0.98 2.39 15.37
CA SER A 133 1.19 3.80 14.99
C SER A 133 0.85 4.07 13.53
N LEU A 134 0.28 5.25 13.26
CA LEU A 134 0.13 5.82 11.93
C LEU A 134 0.98 7.07 11.82
N ASN A 135 1.96 7.04 10.94
CA ASN A 135 2.81 8.18 10.61
C ASN A 135 2.36 8.79 9.29
N LYS A 136 2.17 10.11 9.28
CA LYS A 136 1.73 10.84 8.10
C LYS A 136 2.83 11.76 7.62
N GLY A 137 2.98 11.84 6.32
CA GLY A 137 3.93 12.74 5.70
C GLY A 137 3.54 13.14 4.30
N THR A 138 4.34 14.03 3.76
CA THR A 138 4.30 14.45 2.36
C THR A 138 5.65 14.15 1.71
N GLU A 139 5.75 14.30 0.40
CA GLU A 139 7.03 14.13 -0.30
C GLU A 139 8.13 15.07 0.23
N SER A 140 7.75 16.24 0.79
CA SER A 140 8.70 17.24 1.30
C SER A 140 9.22 16.96 2.71
N ASN A 141 8.50 16.18 3.53
CA ASN A 141 8.88 15.91 4.92
C ASN A 141 9.09 14.43 5.26
N TYR A 142 9.50 13.62 4.29
CA TYR A 142 9.77 12.20 4.49
C TYR A 142 10.84 11.90 5.57
N PHE A 143 11.60 12.90 5.98
CA PHE A 143 12.61 12.76 7.03
C PHE A 143 12.01 12.45 8.40
N GLU A 144 10.85 13.03 8.73
CA GLU A 144 10.11 12.71 9.96
C GLU A 144 9.63 11.25 9.97
N ILE A 145 9.20 10.76 8.81
CA ILE A 145 8.83 9.36 8.63
C ILE A 145 10.03 8.44 8.85
N LEU A 146 11.21 8.82 8.34
CA LEU A 146 12.45 8.06 8.58
C LEU A 146 12.80 7.99 10.07
N GLN A 147 12.62 9.09 10.80
CA GLN A 147 12.88 9.10 12.25
C GLN A 147 11.91 8.18 13.00
N SER A 148 10.61 8.23 12.68
CA SER A 148 9.62 7.37 13.32
C SER A 148 9.87 5.89 13.03
N LEU A 149 10.20 5.53 11.80
CA LEU A 149 10.61 4.16 11.44
C LEU A 149 11.81 3.69 12.22
N ASN A 150 12.84 4.53 12.37
CA ASN A 150 14.04 4.17 13.11
C ASN A 150 13.77 3.92 14.60
N ILE A 151 12.83 4.64 15.19
CA ILE A 151 12.39 4.42 16.58
C ILE A 151 11.64 3.10 16.70
N GLU A 152 10.77 2.77 15.76
CA GLU A 152 9.98 1.55 15.79
C GLU A 152 10.79 0.27 15.54
N LEU A 153 11.78 0.34 14.68
CA LEU A 153 12.68 -0.79 14.41
C LEU A 153 13.64 -1.13 15.58
N ARG A 154 13.77 -0.24 16.55
CA ARG A 154 14.61 -0.44 17.75
C ARG A 154 13.86 -1.01 18.95
N LYS A 155 12.53 -1.13 18.85
CA LYS A 155 11.68 -1.75 19.88
C LYS A 155 11.65 -3.26 19.72
#